data_fad60627f75298728f484ba126313c1c
#
_entry.id   fad60627f75298728f484ba126313c1c
#
_cell.length_a   1.000
_cell.length_b   1.000
_cell.length_c   1.000
_cell.angle_alpha   90.00
_cell.angle_beta   90.00
_cell.angle_gamma   90.00
#
_symmetry.space_group_name_H-M   'P 1'
#
loop_
_entity.id
_entity.type
_entity.pdbx_description
1 polymer ?
#
loop_
_entity_poly.entity_id
_entity_poly.type
_entity_poly.pdbx_seq_one_letter_code
_entity_poly.pdbx_strand_id
1 'polypeptide(L)'
;RADVEAMFRRLGADDRTDEGDPAITAARADVEAIIARQGFIVADQPELKSLYFMRMRRNLPTATLIDDLHGRHHLLARDLPALLVLLTLETGLEPECLKTLTVDCLANAHAGTVELRYLKRRARGAEHKSMRIRDGGGGTPGGLIRRLIDATAAAREHLPGDCLWAYHNVGGLRAGIVDLKYPLPAWARRCGIVDDNGKPLHLLLSRLRKTHKALWYTKTEGHMARFAVGHTREVAARHYADLPSLRPLHEAAVADAFREAVAAAMPTV
;
A
#
# COMPACT_ATOMS: atom_id res chain seq x y z
N ARG A 1 0.88 -1.91 -9.21
CA ARG A 1 -0.60 -1.98 -9.44
C ARG A 1 -1.04 -3.38 -9.82
N ALA A 2 -0.34 -4.07 -10.72
CA ALA A 2 -0.72 -5.43 -11.14
C ALA A 2 -0.88 -6.40 -9.96
N ASP A 3 0.06 -6.40 -9.01
CA ASP A 3 -0.01 -7.24 -7.80
C ASP A 3 -1.23 -6.91 -6.93
N VAL A 4 -1.56 -5.62 -6.81
CA VAL A 4 -2.73 -5.16 -6.03
C VAL A 4 -4.03 -5.60 -6.71
N GLU A 5 -4.14 -5.50 -8.02
CA GLU A 5 -5.31 -5.99 -8.75
C GLU A 5 -5.42 -7.52 -8.72
N ALA A 6 -4.30 -8.23 -8.79
CA ALA A 6 -4.27 -9.69 -8.63
C ALA A 6 -4.75 -10.12 -7.24
N MET A 7 -4.32 -9.40 -6.21
CA MET A 7 -4.78 -9.62 -4.82
C MET A 7 -6.30 -9.43 -4.69
N PHE A 8 -6.85 -8.33 -5.21
CA PHE A 8 -8.30 -8.09 -5.13
C PHE A 8 -9.12 -9.09 -5.96
N ARG A 9 -8.59 -9.58 -7.08
CA ARG A 9 -9.22 -10.67 -7.84
C ARG A 9 -9.23 -11.99 -7.08
N ARG A 10 -8.20 -12.28 -6.30
CA ARG A 10 -8.12 -13.49 -5.47
C ARG A 10 -9.14 -13.48 -4.34
N LEU A 11 -9.37 -12.31 -3.71
CA LEU A 11 -10.34 -12.15 -2.64
C LEU A 11 -11.75 -12.34 -3.18
N GLY A 12 -12.48 -13.31 -2.61
CA GLY A 12 -13.83 -13.65 -3.05
C GLY A 12 -13.91 -14.37 -4.39
N ALA A 13 -12.77 -14.77 -4.99
CA ALA A 13 -12.78 -15.58 -6.20
C ALA A 13 -13.42 -16.93 -5.90
N ASP A 14 -14.52 -17.22 -6.58
CA ASP A 14 -15.13 -18.56 -6.64
C ASP A 14 -14.40 -19.42 -7.69
N ASP A 15 -13.08 -19.19 -7.85
CA ASP A 15 -12.22 -20.01 -8.67
C ASP A 15 -11.97 -21.32 -7.96
N ARG A 16 -13.01 -22.13 -7.93
CA ARG A 16 -12.90 -23.56 -7.77
C ARG A 16 -12.18 -24.05 -9.02
N THR A 17 -10.88 -23.85 -9.07
CA THR A 17 -10.05 -24.65 -9.97
C THR A 17 -10.40 -26.08 -9.63
N ASP A 18 -11.27 -26.60 -10.45
CA ASP A 18 -11.76 -27.94 -10.36
C ASP A 18 -10.51 -28.83 -10.46
N GLU A 19 -10.04 -29.28 -9.31
CA GLU A 19 -8.89 -30.20 -9.26
C GLU A 19 -9.32 -31.56 -9.86
N GLY A 20 -10.52 -31.61 -10.46
CA GLY A 20 -11.09 -32.77 -11.12
C GLY A 20 -11.46 -33.90 -10.17
N ASP A 21 -11.24 -33.74 -8.85
CA ASP A 21 -11.57 -34.74 -7.83
C ASP A 21 -12.65 -34.21 -6.87
N PRO A 22 -13.89 -34.74 -6.94
CA PRO A 22 -14.98 -34.30 -6.09
C PRO A 22 -14.69 -34.41 -4.59
N ALA A 23 -13.87 -35.40 -4.17
CA ALA A 23 -13.51 -35.56 -2.77
C ALA A 23 -12.56 -34.46 -2.28
N ILE A 24 -11.63 -34.02 -3.10
CA ILE A 24 -10.75 -32.89 -2.79
C ILE A 24 -11.55 -31.60 -2.75
N THR A 25 -12.46 -31.41 -3.69
CA THR A 25 -13.35 -30.23 -3.73
C THR A 25 -14.22 -30.14 -2.48
N ALA A 26 -14.81 -31.27 -2.04
CA ALA A 26 -15.60 -31.31 -0.80
C ALA A 26 -14.73 -31.03 0.44
N ALA A 27 -13.58 -31.67 0.58
CA ALA A 27 -12.68 -31.45 1.70
C ALA A 27 -12.16 -29.99 1.74
N ARG A 28 -11.94 -29.35 0.58
CA ARG A 28 -11.62 -27.92 0.50
C ARG A 28 -12.78 -27.05 1.00
N ALA A 29 -14.01 -27.33 0.58
CA ALA A 29 -15.18 -26.59 1.01
C ALA A 29 -15.37 -26.66 2.54
N ASP A 30 -15.12 -27.80 3.16
CA ASP A 30 -15.14 -27.96 4.61
C ASP A 30 -14.12 -27.06 5.31
N VAL A 31 -12.89 -27.02 4.79
CA VAL A 31 -11.83 -26.13 5.30
C VAL A 31 -12.19 -24.66 5.12
N GLU A 32 -12.70 -24.26 3.95
CA GLU A 32 -13.11 -22.88 3.67
C GLU A 32 -14.30 -22.44 4.57
N ALA A 33 -15.23 -23.34 4.86
CA ALA A 33 -16.32 -23.10 5.82
C ALA A 33 -15.81 -22.86 7.24
N ILE A 34 -14.74 -23.55 7.65
CA ILE A 34 -14.08 -23.31 8.94
C ILE A 34 -13.42 -21.94 8.95
N ILE A 35 -12.68 -21.56 7.90
CA ILE A 35 -12.05 -20.25 7.79
C ILE A 35 -13.10 -19.14 7.83
N ALA A 36 -14.21 -19.27 7.08
CA ALA A 36 -15.28 -18.30 7.08
C ALA A 36 -15.91 -18.10 8.47
N ARG A 37 -16.06 -19.18 9.25
CA ARG A 37 -16.67 -19.14 10.59
C ARG A 37 -15.73 -18.66 11.68
N GLN A 38 -14.46 -19.08 11.64
CA GLN A 38 -13.47 -18.86 12.73
C GLN A 38 -12.44 -17.79 12.38
N GLY A 39 -12.43 -17.33 11.14
CA GLY A 39 -11.45 -16.38 10.61
C GLY A 39 -10.14 -17.02 10.16
N PHE A 40 -9.80 -18.22 10.61
CA PHE A 40 -8.57 -18.90 10.22
C PHE A 40 -8.67 -20.41 10.45
N ILE A 41 -7.71 -21.17 9.91
CA ILE A 41 -7.51 -22.59 10.21
C ILE A 41 -6.08 -22.84 10.67
N VAL A 42 -5.92 -23.69 11.66
CA VAL A 42 -4.59 -24.07 12.17
C VAL A 42 -4.06 -25.34 11.49
N ALA A 43 -2.74 -25.47 11.43
CA ALA A 43 -2.09 -26.56 10.68
C ALA A 43 -2.42 -27.97 11.20
N ASP A 44 -2.82 -28.11 12.46
CA ASP A 44 -3.16 -29.40 13.08
C ASP A 44 -4.64 -29.77 12.98
N GLN A 45 -5.47 -28.90 12.38
CA GLN A 45 -6.90 -29.15 12.16
C GLN A 45 -7.12 -30.41 11.33
N PRO A 46 -8.01 -31.34 11.75
CA PRO A 46 -8.23 -32.60 11.05
C PRO A 46 -8.63 -32.45 9.58
N GLU A 47 -9.51 -31.49 9.29
CA GLU A 47 -10.01 -31.19 7.94
C GLU A 47 -8.86 -30.73 7.02
N LEU A 48 -7.98 -29.85 7.52
CA LEU A 48 -6.80 -29.40 6.76
C LEU A 48 -5.82 -30.54 6.51
N LYS A 49 -5.56 -31.38 7.53
CA LYS A 49 -4.72 -32.57 7.38
C LYS A 49 -5.31 -33.53 6.35
N SER A 50 -6.63 -33.77 6.40
CA SER A 50 -7.32 -34.62 5.43
C SER A 50 -7.13 -34.09 4.00
N LEU A 51 -7.41 -32.82 3.77
CA LEU A 51 -7.20 -32.15 2.48
C LEU A 51 -5.74 -32.25 2.02
N TYR A 52 -4.78 -32.00 2.92
CA TYR A 52 -3.35 -32.10 2.64
C TYR A 52 -2.96 -33.51 2.16
N PHE A 53 -3.39 -34.57 2.87
CA PHE A 53 -3.10 -35.97 2.48
C PHE A 53 -3.77 -36.36 1.18
N MET A 54 -5.01 -35.94 0.93
CA MET A 54 -5.69 -36.18 -0.35
C MET A 54 -4.90 -35.60 -1.51
N ARG A 55 -4.45 -34.32 -1.38
CA ARG A 55 -3.61 -33.65 -2.40
C ARG A 55 -2.28 -34.34 -2.63
N MET A 56 -1.57 -34.75 -1.54
CA MET A 56 -0.31 -35.49 -1.65
C MET A 56 -0.47 -36.79 -2.44
N ARG A 57 -1.52 -37.57 -2.16
CA ARG A 57 -1.80 -38.81 -2.88
C ARG A 57 -2.04 -38.64 -4.38
N ARG A 58 -2.44 -37.43 -4.79
CA ARG A 58 -2.68 -37.04 -6.19
C ARG A 58 -1.51 -36.26 -6.81
N ASN A 59 -0.38 -36.16 -6.11
CA ASN A 59 0.78 -35.37 -6.52
C ASN A 59 0.45 -33.90 -6.80
N LEU A 60 -0.56 -33.32 -6.13
CA LEU A 60 -0.92 -31.92 -6.23
C LEU A 60 -0.06 -31.05 -5.31
N PRO A 61 0.25 -29.80 -5.69
CA PRO A 61 1.04 -28.89 -4.86
C PRO A 61 0.40 -28.63 -3.49
N THR A 62 1.18 -28.69 -2.43
CA THR A 62 0.74 -28.45 -1.05
C THR A 62 1.50 -27.32 -0.34
N ALA A 63 2.62 -26.87 -0.90
CA ALA A 63 3.48 -25.89 -0.26
C ALA A 63 2.80 -24.53 -0.01
N THR A 64 1.86 -24.13 -0.88
CA THR A 64 1.13 -22.85 -0.78
C THR A 64 -0.31 -23.03 -0.29
N LEU A 65 -0.73 -24.25 0.04
CA LEU A 65 -2.13 -24.60 0.30
C LEU A 65 -2.77 -23.71 1.38
N ILE A 66 -2.10 -23.49 2.49
CA ILE A 66 -2.60 -22.64 3.59
C ILE A 66 -2.78 -21.20 3.14
N ASP A 67 -1.80 -20.66 2.44
CA ASP A 67 -1.87 -19.30 1.90
C ASP A 67 -2.96 -19.17 0.82
N ASP A 68 -3.15 -20.19 -0.01
CA ASP A 68 -4.16 -20.17 -1.06
C ASP A 68 -5.58 -20.22 -0.48
N LEU A 69 -5.79 -21.03 0.57
CA LEU A 69 -7.05 -21.11 1.30
C LEU A 69 -7.38 -19.78 2.00
N HIS A 70 -6.46 -19.26 2.83
CA HIS A 70 -6.69 -17.99 3.52
C HIS A 70 -6.74 -16.79 2.57
N GLY A 71 -5.97 -16.83 1.47
CA GLY A 71 -5.90 -15.74 0.51
C GLY A 71 -7.22 -15.44 -0.21
N ARG A 72 -8.17 -16.36 -0.21
CA ARG A 72 -9.53 -16.14 -0.75
C ARG A 72 -10.41 -15.33 0.20
N HIS A 73 -10.15 -15.44 1.50
CA HIS A 73 -10.94 -14.80 2.54
C HIS A 73 -10.27 -13.54 3.09
N HIS A 74 -8.94 -13.49 3.09
CA HIS A 74 -8.18 -12.46 3.77
C HIS A 74 -7.03 -11.93 2.93
N LEU A 75 -6.60 -10.69 3.21
CA LEU A 75 -5.29 -10.22 2.81
C LEU A 75 -4.22 -11.14 3.44
N LEU A 76 -3.15 -11.37 2.72
CA LEU A 76 -1.98 -12.07 3.23
C LEU A 76 -0.85 -11.09 3.55
N ALA A 77 0.02 -11.45 4.47
CA ALA A 77 1.20 -10.64 4.80
C ALA A 77 2.04 -10.26 3.56
N ARG A 78 2.08 -11.13 2.55
CA ARG A 78 2.79 -10.90 1.27
C ARG A 78 2.16 -9.81 0.38
N ASP A 79 0.91 -9.40 0.64
CA ASP A 79 0.19 -8.36 -0.12
C ASP A 79 0.52 -6.95 0.39
N LEU A 80 0.86 -6.82 1.66
CA LEU A 80 1.08 -5.54 2.33
C LEU A 80 2.15 -4.65 1.66
N PRO A 81 3.30 -5.18 1.20
CA PRO A 81 4.31 -4.36 0.54
C PRO A 81 3.79 -3.62 -0.69
N ALA A 82 3.06 -4.30 -1.57
CA ALA A 82 2.51 -3.69 -2.79
C ALA A 82 1.50 -2.58 -2.47
N LEU A 83 0.63 -2.81 -1.49
CA LEU A 83 -0.37 -1.84 -1.03
C LEU A 83 0.28 -0.60 -0.43
N LEU A 84 1.27 -0.79 0.47
CA LEU A 84 1.96 0.32 1.11
C LEU A 84 2.82 1.12 0.13
N VAL A 85 3.48 0.46 -0.81
CA VAL A 85 4.22 1.12 -1.89
C VAL A 85 3.28 2.00 -2.70
N LEU A 86 2.15 1.44 -3.13
CA LEU A 86 1.18 2.18 -3.93
C LEU A 86 0.58 3.37 -3.17
N LEU A 87 0.13 3.16 -1.93
CA LEU A 87 -0.40 4.24 -1.10
C LEU A 87 0.64 5.32 -0.79
N THR A 88 1.90 4.94 -0.51
CA THR A 88 2.99 5.90 -0.30
C THR A 88 3.24 6.75 -1.55
N LEU A 89 3.27 6.14 -2.74
CA LEU A 89 3.47 6.84 -4.00
C LEU A 89 2.30 7.75 -4.37
N GLU A 90 1.07 7.36 -4.05
CA GLU A 90 -0.13 8.15 -4.38
C GLU A 90 -0.40 9.28 -3.39
N THR A 91 -0.06 9.11 -2.10
CA THR A 91 -0.38 10.07 -1.05
C THR A 91 0.82 10.86 -0.53
N GLY A 92 2.03 10.33 -0.65
CA GLY A 92 3.23 10.90 -0.04
C GLY A 92 3.21 10.86 1.50
N LEU A 93 2.32 10.09 2.12
CA LEU A 93 2.26 9.94 3.57
C LEU A 93 3.49 9.24 4.13
N GLU A 94 3.80 9.54 5.38
CA GLU A 94 4.81 8.79 6.14
C GLU A 94 4.34 7.34 6.33
N PRO A 95 5.25 6.36 6.19
CA PRO A 95 4.89 4.95 6.37
C PRO A 95 4.19 4.67 7.71
N GLU A 96 4.62 5.32 8.78
CA GLU A 96 4.00 5.17 10.10
C GLU A 96 2.55 5.69 10.14
N CYS A 97 2.24 6.76 9.38
CA CYS A 97 0.86 7.23 9.27
C CYS A 97 0.00 6.24 8.48
N LEU A 98 0.55 5.63 7.43
CA LEU A 98 -0.17 4.61 6.64
C LEU A 98 -0.43 3.34 7.45
N LYS A 99 0.54 2.89 8.24
CA LYS A 99 0.41 1.69 9.07
C LYS A 99 -0.66 1.80 10.16
N THR A 100 -1.00 3.03 10.56
CA THR A 100 -1.96 3.30 11.65
C THR A 100 -3.32 3.78 11.14
N LEU A 101 -3.61 3.63 9.84
CA LEU A 101 -4.93 3.95 9.29
C LEU A 101 -6.02 3.05 9.90
N THR A 102 -7.15 3.67 10.17
CA THR A 102 -8.36 3.04 10.68
C THR A 102 -9.43 2.97 9.58
N VAL A 103 -10.48 2.22 9.77
CA VAL A 103 -11.55 2.06 8.78
C VAL A 103 -12.37 3.34 8.56
N ASP A 104 -12.39 4.23 9.52
CA ASP A 104 -13.04 5.54 9.49
C ASP A 104 -12.14 6.66 8.96
N CYS A 105 -10.98 6.32 8.40
CA CYS A 105 -9.98 7.29 7.93
C CYS A 105 -10.48 8.17 6.76
N LEU A 106 -11.55 7.78 6.06
CA LEU A 106 -12.12 8.56 4.95
C LEU A 106 -13.34 9.35 5.40
N ALA A 107 -13.34 10.66 5.14
CA ALA A 107 -14.44 11.56 5.48
C ALA A 107 -14.67 12.61 4.37
N ASN A 108 -15.76 13.36 4.47
CA ASN A 108 -16.02 14.56 3.67
C ASN A 108 -15.74 14.36 2.15
N ALA A 109 -16.36 13.34 1.54
CA ALA A 109 -16.28 13.11 0.10
C ALA A 109 -16.86 14.30 -0.67
N HIS A 110 -16.15 14.78 -1.68
CA HIS A 110 -16.58 15.90 -2.52
C HIS A 110 -15.91 15.87 -3.89
N ALA A 111 -16.70 15.93 -4.95
CA ALA A 111 -16.26 16.12 -6.33
C ALA A 111 -14.96 15.37 -6.72
N GLY A 112 -14.96 14.04 -6.63
CA GLY A 112 -13.81 13.21 -7.01
C GLY A 112 -12.64 13.23 -6.03
N THR A 113 -12.85 13.76 -4.83
CA THR A 113 -11.87 13.76 -3.73
C THR A 113 -12.51 13.35 -2.42
N VAL A 114 -11.70 12.89 -1.48
CA VAL A 114 -12.09 12.55 -0.12
C VAL A 114 -11.03 13.04 0.86
N GLU A 115 -11.43 13.38 2.06
CA GLU A 115 -10.52 13.71 3.14
C GLU A 115 -9.98 12.42 3.75
N LEU A 116 -8.67 12.23 3.73
CA LEU A 116 -7.97 11.17 4.43
C LEU A 116 -7.49 11.68 5.78
N ARG A 117 -8.01 11.13 6.86
CA ARG A 117 -7.60 11.39 8.25
C ARG A 117 -6.55 10.39 8.67
N TYR A 118 -5.53 10.85 9.37
CA TYR A 118 -4.44 10.00 9.82
C TYR A 118 -3.79 10.53 11.10
N LEU A 119 -3.14 9.62 11.84
CA LEU A 119 -2.41 9.94 13.05
C LEU A 119 -0.93 10.19 12.75
N LYS A 120 -0.40 11.35 13.16
CA LYS A 120 1.02 11.69 13.06
C LYS A 120 1.62 11.87 14.46
N ARG A 121 2.01 10.78 15.09
CA ARG A 121 2.48 10.73 16.50
C ARG A 121 3.61 11.72 16.84
N ARG A 122 4.42 12.15 15.85
CA ARG A 122 5.51 13.11 16.05
C ARG A 122 5.07 14.58 16.05
N ALA A 123 3.81 14.87 15.76
CA ALA A 123 3.28 16.24 15.74
C ALA A 123 2.76 16.61 17.12
N ARG A 124 3.65 17.04 18.00
CA ARG A 124 3.34 17.46 19.40
C ARG A 124 2.11 18.38 19.45
N GLY A 125 1.04 17.93 20.12
CA GLY A 125 -0.20 18.67 20.32
C GLY A 125 -1.15 18.78 19.11
N ALA A 126 -0.80 18.25 17.93
CA ALA A 126 -1.65 18.21 16.74
C ALA A 126 -1.45 16.91 15.97
N GLU A 127 -1.68 15.81 16.65
CA GLU A 127 -1.39 14.45 16.12
C GLU A 127 -2.38 14.02 15.04
N HIS A 128 -3.64 14.40 15.16
CA HIS A 128 -4.66 14.18 14.15
C HIS A 128 -4.47 15.15 12.99
N LYS A 129 -4.27 14.59 11.81
CA LYS A 129 -4.06 15.31 10.55
C LYS A 129 -5.04 14.83 9.50
N SER A 130 -5.30 15.68 8.53
CA SER A 130 -6.02 15.30 7.33
C SER A 130 -5.37 15.84 6.06
N MET A 131 -5.71 15.23 4.94
CA MET A 131 -5.34 15.70 3.61
C MET A 131 -6.40 15.30 2.59
N ARG A 132 -6.56 16.09 1.53
CA ARG A 132 -7.40 15.71 0.39
C ARG A 132 -6.64 14.75 -0.52
N ILE A 133 -7.30 13.64 -0.87
CA ILE A 133 -6.81 12.66 -1.84
C ILE A 133 -7.85 12.46 -2.93
N ARG A 134 -7.42 11.97 -4.09
CA ARG A 134 -8.33 11.62 -5.20
C ARG A 134 -9.20 10.42 -4.81
N ASP A 135 -10.50 10.50 -5.16
CA ASP A 135 -11.49 9.45 -4.91
C ASP A 135 -12.43 9.36 -6.12
N GLY A 136 -12.15 8.46 -7.05
CA GLY A 136 -12.88 8.36 -8.31
C GLY A 136 -12.74 6.99 -8.99
N GLY A 137 -12.71 5.94 -8.18
CA GLY A 137 -12.60 4.56 -8.64
C GLY A 137 -11.38 3.83 -8.07
N GLY A 138 -11.31 2.51 -8.28
CA GLY A 138 -10.33 1.61 -7.66
C GLY A 138 -8.85 1.93 -7.93
N GLY A 139 -8.57 2.72 -8.97
CA GLY A 139 -7.21 3.18 -9.30
C GLY A 139 -6.76 4.44 -8.56
N THR A 140 -7.64 5.10 -7.81
CA THR A 140 -7.32 6.28 -7.00
C THR A 140 -7.00 5.89 -5.56
N PRO A 141 -6.23 6.72 -4.81
CA PRO A 141 -5.91 6.40 -3.42
C PRO A 141 -7.15 6.26 -2.52
N GLY A 142 -8.18 7.09 -2.69
CA GLY A 142 -9.44 6.96 -1.95
C GLY A 142 -10.17 5.67 -2.30
N GLY A 143 -10.32 5.37 -3.60
CA GLY A 143 -10.93 4.14 -4.06
C GLY A 143 -10.16 2.89 -3.62
N LEU A 144 -8.82 2.94 -3.58
CA LEU A 144 -7.99 1.85 -3.05
C LEU A 144 -8.25 1.61 -1.56
N ILE A 145 -8.33 2.68 -0.76
CA ILE A 145 -8.62 2.57 0.68
C ILE A 145 -10.02 1.99 0.90
N ARG A 146 -11.04 2.40 0.12
CA ARG A 146 -12.39 1.81 0.21
C ARG A 146 -12.37 0.32 -0.06
N ARG A 147 -11.70 -0.10 -1.15
CA ARG A 147 -11.52 -1.54 -1.46
C ARG A 147 -10.81 -2.29 -0.33
N LEU A 148 -9.84 -1.66 0.35
CA LEU A 148 -9.18 -2.25 1.52
C LEU A 148 -10.10 -2.36 2.72
N ILE A 149 -10.95 -1.36 2.99
CA ILE A 149 -11.96 -1.41 4.05
C ILE A 149 -12.87 -2.61 3.83
N ASP A 150 -13.37 -2.81 2.61
CA ASP A 150 -14.23 -3.93 2.26
C ASP A 150 -13.49 -5.27 2.35
N ALA A 151 -12.30 -5.34 1.76
CA ALA A 151 -11.48 -6.55 1.70
C ALA A 151 -10.99 -7.06 3.07
N THR A 152 -10.91 -6.19 4.06
CA THR A 152 -10.48 -6.52 5.42
C THR A 152 -11.64 -6.72 6.40
N ALA A 153 -12.88 -6.53 5.96
CA ALA A 153 -14.07 -6.60 6.83
C ALA A 153 -14.17 -7.95 7.55
N ALA A 154 -14.13 -9.05 6.82
CA ALA A 154 -14.21 -10.40 7.39
C ALA A 154 -13.10 -10.69 8.41
N ALA A 155 -11.86 -10.27 8.13
CA ALA A 155 -10.76 -10.46 9.08
C ALA A 155 -10.95 -9.64 10.36
N ARG A 156 -11.52 -8.43 10.26
CA ARG A 156 -11.76 -7.57 11.42
C ARG A 156 -12.83 -8.09 12.37
N GLU A 157 -13.78 -8.88 11.90
CA GLU A 157 -14.78 -9.53 12.77
C GLU A 157 -14.14 -10.41 13.84
N HIS A 158 -12.92 -10.89 13.58
CA HIS A 158 -12.15 -11.77 14.47
C HIS A 158 -11.00 -11.06 15.19
N LEU A 159 -10.86 -9.73 15.05
CA LEU A 159 -9.76 -8.96 15.60
C LEU A 159 -10.27 -7.77 16.41
N PRO A 160 -9.57 -7.37 17.47
CA PRO A 160 -9.97 -6.18 18.24
C PRO A 160 -9.62 -4.89 17.48
N GLY A 161 -10.47 -3.87 17.65
CA GLY A 161 -10.24 -2.51 17.15
C GLY A 161 -10.67 -2.29 15.70
N ASP A 162 -10.31 -1.13 15.20
CA ASP A 162 -10.76 -0.55 13.94
C ASP A 162 -9.63 -0.37 12.90
N CYS A 163 -8.51 -1.07 13.10
CA CYS A 163 -7.35 -0.98 12.23
C CYS A 163 -7.71 -1.41 10.79
N LEU A 164 -7.36 -0.57 9.80
CA LEU A 164 -7.53 -0.88 8.38
C LEU A 164 -6.77 -2.15 7.97
N TRP A 165 -5.60 -2.37 8.55
CA TRP A 165 -4.69 -3.47 8.20
C TRP A 165 -5.02 -4.73 9.00
N ALA A 166 -6.00 -5.50 8.53
CA ALA A 166 -6.32 -6.83 9.01
C ALA A 166 -5.90 -7.85 7.95
N TYR A 167 -5.07 -8.82 8.30
CA TYR A 167 -4.50 -9.78 7.35
C TYR A 167 -4.12 -11.09 8.02
N HIS A 168 -3.98 -12.14 7.22
CA HIS A 168 -3.47 -13.45 7.66
C HIS A 168 -1.95 -13.53 7.53
N ASN A 169 -1.31 -14.08 8.55
CA ASN A 169 0.10 -14.45 8.59
C ASN A 169 0.24 -15.87 9.14
N VAL A 170 1.44 -16.45 9.09
CA VAL A 170 1.74 -17.83 9.54
C VAL A 170 1.15 -18.22 10.91
N GLY A 171 0.96 -17.25 11.81
CA GLY A 171 0.36 -17.45 13.13
C GLY A 171 -1.11 -17.06 13.26
N GLY A 172 -1.85 -16.92 12.16
CA GLY A 172 -3.27 -16.54 12.13
C GLY A 172 -3.52 -15.08 11.76
N LEU A 173 -4.72 -14.57 12.08
CA LEU A 173 -5.10 -13.19 11.79
C LEU A 173 -4.33 -12.18 12.64
N ARG A 174 -3.99 -11.05 12.02
CA ARG A 174 -3.24 -9.94 12.64
C ARG A 174 -3.89 -8.61 12.31
N ALA A 175 -3.88 -7.69 13.29
CA ALA A 175 -4.23 -6.30 13.10
C ALA A 175 -2.97 -5.42 13.18
N GLY A 176 -2.86 -4.45 12.26
CA GLY A 176 -1.74 -3.51 12.22
C GLY A 176 -0.46 -4.07 11.60
N ILE A 177 0.33 -3.20 11.01
CA ILE A 177 1.59 -3.56 10.35
C ILE A 177 2.75 -3.23 11.30
N VAL A 178 3.41 -4.27 11.80
CA VAL A 178 4.53 -4.12 12.76
C VAL A 178 5.84 -3.84 12.03
N ASP A 179 6.24 -4.71 11.12
CA ASP A 179 7.54 -4.62 10.45
C ASP A 179 7.47 -5.00 8.96
N LEU A 180 8.20 -4.25 8.13
CA LEU A 180 8.35 -4.46 6.70
C LEU A 180 9.81 -4.69 6.29
N LYS A 181 10.70 -4.85 7.26
CA LYS A 181 12.14 -4.98 7.02
C LYS A 181 12.47 -6.12 6.04
N TYR A 182 11.80 -7.25 6.18
CA TYR A 182 11.99 -8.43 5.31
C TYR A 182 10.98 -8.51 4.16
N PRO A 183 9.67 -8.30 4.37
CA PRO A 183 8.69 -8.41 3.32
C PRO A 183 8.88 -7.44 2.16
N LEU A 184 9.26 -6.19 2.43
CA LEU A 184 9.40 -5.17 1.39
C LEU A 184 10.56 -5.45 0.42
N PRO A 185 11.81 -5.75 0.87
CA PRO A 185 12.89 -6.16 -0.03
C PRO A 185 12.61 -7.48 -0.75
N ALA A 186 11.96 -8.45 -0.12
CA ALA A 186 11.58 -9.71 -0.75
C ALA A 186 10.59 -9.48 -1.90
N TRP A 187 9.58 -8.63 -1.68
CA TRP A 187 8.62 -8.21 -2.70
C TRP A 187 9.33 -7.47 -3.85
N ALA A 188 10.20 -6.51 -3.56
CA ALA A 188 10.94 -5.75 -4.58
C ALA A 188 11.78 -6.67 -5.48
N ARG A 189 12.48 -7.66 -4.89
CA ARG A 189 13.23 -8.66 -5.65
C ARG A 189 12.32 -9.51 -6.54
N ARG A 190 11.19 -9.99 -6.01
CA ARG A 190 10.22 -10.78 -6.79
C ARG A 190 9.66 -9.99 -7.97
N CYS A 191 9.49 -8.68 -7.81
CA CYS A 191 9.04 -7.79 -8.89
C CYS A 191 10.16 -7.36 -9.85
N GLY A 192 11.38 -7.84 -9.67
CA GLY A 192 12.52 -7.48 -10.53
C GLY A 192 12.90 -6.00 -10.45
N ILE A 193 12.64 -5.32 -9.31
CA ILE A 193 12.98 -3.92 -9.14
C ILE A 193 14.47 -3.79 -8.87
N VAL A 194 15.17 -3.13 -9.80
CA VAL A 194 16.63 -2.94 -9.75
C VAL A 194 16.97 -1.45 -9.66
N ASP A 195 18.19 -1.16 -9.20
CA ASP A 195 18.79 0.17 -9.23
C ASP A 195 19.41 0.46 -10.61
N ASP A 196 20.00 1.65 -10.78
CA ASP A 196 20.63 2.11 -12.03
C ASP A 196 21.83 1.25 -12.46
N ASN A 197 22.36 0.42 -11.57
CA ASN A 197 23.46 -0.53 -11.82
C ASN A 197 22.95 -1.96 -12.08
N GLY A 198 21.64 -2.16 -12.18
CA GLY A 198 21.03 -3.47 -12.39
C GLY A 198 21.02 -4.36 -11.15
N LYS A 199 21.40 -3.85 -9.97
CA LYS A 199 21.34 -4.62 -8.71
C LYS A 199 19.95 -4.51 -8.07
N PRO A 200 19.53 -5.51 -7.28
CA PRO A 200 18.25 -5.45 -6.55
C PRO A 200 18.15 -4.16 -5.73
N LEU A 201 17.11 -3.37 -5.99
CA LEU A 201 16.91 -2.09 -5.31
C LEU A 201 16.61 -2.31 -3.82
N HIS A 202 17.40 -1.65 -2.96
CA HIS A 202 17.06 -1.54 -1.54
C HIS A 202 15.88 -0.55 -1.36
N LEU A 203 14.66 -1.09 -1.50
CA LEU A 203 13.44 -0.29 -1.45
C LEU A 203 13.11 0.13 -0.01
N LEU A 204 12.96 1.42 0.19
CA LEU A 204 12.51 2.03 1.45
C LEU A 204 11.29 2.91 1.18
N LEU A 205 10.22 2.75 1.94
CA LEU A 205 9.01 3.57 1.82
C LEU A 205 9.30 5.07 2.03
N SER A 206 10.27 5.40 2.89
CA SER A 206 10.71 6.78 3.10
C SER A 206 11.33 7.41 1.84
N ARG A 207 12.03 6.62 1.00
CA ARG A 207 12.55 7.08 -0.29
C ARG A 207 11.41 7.32 -1.29
N LEU A 208 10.44 6.42 -1.34
CA LEU A 208 9.24 6.59 -2.20
C LEU A 208 8.48 7.87 -1.86
N ARG A 209 8.40 8.22 -0.58
CA ARG A 209 7.82 9.50 -0.16
C ARG A 209 8.60 10.69 -0.71
N LYS A 210 9.94 10.64 -0.70
CA LYS A 210 10.76 11.69 -1.32
C LYS A 210 10.50 11.80 -2.81
N THR A 211 10.42 10.66 -3.50
CA THR A 211 10.07 10.60 -4.93
C THR A 211 8.69 11.22 -5.19
N HIS A 212 7.67 10.85 -4.40
CA HIS A 212 6.35 11.48 -4.51
C HIS A 212 6.42 12.99 -4.36
N LYS A 213 7.16 13.49 -3.36
CA LYS A 213 7.31 14.93 -3.13
C LYS A 213 8.05 15.61 -4.29
N ALA A 214 9.10 15.01 -4.83
CA ALA A 214 9.81 15.53 -6.00
C ALA A 214 8.90 15.64 -7.23
N LEU A 215 8.14 14.58 -7.54
CA LEU A 215 7.17 14.57 -8.62
C LEU A 215 6.07 15.63 -8.43
N TRP A 216 5.62 15.79 -7.18
CA TRP A 216 4.62 16.80 -6.86
C TRP A 216 5.16 18.22 -7.00
N TYR A 217 6.41 18.47 -6.58
CA TYR A 217 7.10 19.73 -6.75
C TYR A 217 7.21 20.11 -8.24
N THR A 218 7.67 19.19 -9.07
CA THR A 218 7.74 19.39 -10.53
C THR A 218 6.36 19.67 -11.12
N LYS A 219 5.33 18.92 -10.70
CA LYS A 219 3.95 19.07 -11.21
C LYS A 219 3.30 20.37 -10.80
N THR A 220 3.72 20.98 -9.70
CA THR A 220 3.23 22.26 -9.19
C THR A 220 4.15 23.42 -9.56
N GLU A 221 5.06 23.23 -10.50
CA GLU A 221 5.99 24.26 -10.98
C GLU A 221 6.77 24.96 -9.85
N GLY A 222 7.13 24.22 -8.82
CA GLY A 222 7.88 24.72 -7.67
C GLY A 222 7.08 25.61 -6.70
N HIS A 223 5.76 25.71 -6.85
CA HIS A 223 4.93 26.49 -5.93
C HIS A 223 4.97 25.94 -4.50
N MET A 224 5.81 26.54 -3.64
CA MET A 224 6.07 26.09 -2.27
C MET A 224 4.80 25.96 -1.41
N ALA A 225 3.81 26.83 -1.59
CA ALA A 225 2.55 26.75 -0.85
C ALA A 225 1.75 25.47 -1.17
N ARG A 226 1.80 25.00 -2.43
CA ARG A 226 1.16 23.76 -2.87
C ARG A 226 1.99 22.52 -2.53
N PHE A 227 3.31 22.69 -2.51
CA PHE A 227 4.27 21.62 -2.21
C PHE A 227 4.33 21.29 -0.72
N ALA A 228 4.20 22.28 0.17
CA ALA A 228 4.37 22.12 1.62
C ALA A 228 3.23 21.38 2.33
N VAL A 229 2.30 20.74 1.59
CA VAL A 229 1.18 20.00 2.18
C VAL A 229 1.69 18.99 3.23
N GLY A 230 1.25 19.17 4.48
CA GLY A 230 1.65 18.36 5.63
C GLY A 230 3.01 18.72 6.26
N HIS A 231 3.65 19.82 5.84
CA HIS A 231 4.89 20.38 6.40
C HIS A 231 4.81 21.92 6.48
N THR A 232 5.68 22.54 7.30
CA THR A 232 5.95 23.96 7.16
C THR A 232 6.75 24.23 5.87
N ARG A 233 6.70 25.44 5.36
CA ARG A 233 7.45 25.84 4.16
C ARG A 233 8.96 25.62 4.33
N GLU A 234 9.50 25.90 5.52
CA GLU A 234 10.91 25.70 5.86
C GLU A 234 11.30 24.23 5.83
N VAL A 235 10.49 23.34 6.42
CA VAL A 235 10.71 21.89 6.37
C VAL A 235 10.61 21.37 4.94
N ALA A 236 9.66 21.87 4.16
CA ALA A 236 9.53 21.50 2.76
C ALA A 236 10.74 21.93 1.93
N ALA A 237 11.20 23.18 2.09
CA ALA A 237 12.39 23.69 1.42
C ALA A 237 13.64 22.92 1.81
N ARG A 238 13.88 22.73 3.10
CA ARG A 238 15.11 22.09 3.62
C ARG A 238 15.27 20.62 3.24
N HIS A 239 14.17 19.86 3.18
CA HIS A 239 14.24 18.40 3.03
C HIS A 239 13.83 17.88 1.65
N TYR A 240 13.12 18.67 0.87
CA TYR A 240 12.56 18.21 -0.39
C TYR A 240 12.90 19.07 -1.60
N ALA A 241 13.17 20.37 -1.43
CA ALA A 241 13.54 21.23 -2.54
C ALA A 241 15.00 20.99 -2.98
N ASP A 242 15.89 20.59 -2.07
CA ASP A 242 17.29 20.29 -2.36
C ASP A 242 17.51 18.82 -2.77
N LEU A 243 16.64 18.27 -3.60
CA LEU A 243 16.84 16.95 -4.17
C LEU A 243 17.68 17.08 -5.46
N PRO A 244 18.70 16.20 -5.66
CA PRO A 244 19.52 16.24 -6.88
C PRO A 244 18.70 16.19 -8.18
N SER A 245 17.58 15.46 -8.20
CA SER A 245 16.68 15.38 -9.33
C SER A 245 15.96 16.70 -9.66
N LEU A 246 15.93 17.68 -8.75
CA LEU A 246 15.30 18.98 -8.94
C LEU A 246 16.28 20.09 -9.29
N ARG A 247 17.60 19.83 -9.19
CA ARG A 247 18.65 20.82 -9.52
C ARG A 247 18.50 21.42 -10.91
N PRO A 248 18.28 20.63 -11.99
CA PRO A 248 18.13 21.20 -13.33
C PRO A 248 16.96 22.20 -13.42
N LEU A 249 15.86 21.94 -12.70
CA LEU A 249 14.70 22.85 -12.63
C LEU A 249 15.05 24.15 -11.92
N HIS A 250 15.80 24.07 -10.81
CA HIS A 250 16.23 25.26 -10.07
C HIS A 250 17.25 26.09 -10.86
N GLU A 251 18.21 25.44 -11.52
CA GLU A 251 19.19 26.09 -12.38
C GLU A 251 18.55 26.80 -13.57
N ALA A 252 17.55 26.16 -14.20
CA ALA A 252 16.76 26.77 -15.27
C ALA A 252 16.01 28.01 -14.76
N ALA A 253 15.32 27.90 -13.62
CA ALA A 253 14.57 29.02 -13.03
C ALA A 253 15.48 30.20 -12.65
N VAL A 254 16.68 29.93 -12.11
CA VAL A 254 17.70 30.98 -11.81
C VAL A 254 18.20 31.63 -13.10
N ALA A 255 18.50 30.84 -14.14
CA ALA A 255 18.95 31.36 -15.43
C ALA A 255 17.90 32.22 -16.10
N ASP A 256 16.61 31.85 -16.02
CA ASP A 256 15.49 32.63 -16.54
C ASP A 256 15.34 33.95 -15.81
N ALA A 257 15.34 33.91 -14.47
CA ALA A 257 15.26 35.12 -13.64
C ALA A 257 16.43 36.08 -13.91
N PHE A 258 17.64 35.52 -14.10
CA PHE A 258 18.81 36.32 -14.45
C PHE A 258 18.66 36.98 -15.82
N ARG A 259 18.16 36.23 -16.84
CA ARG A 259 17.90 36.78 -18.17
C ARG A 259 16.87 37.92 -18.14
N GLU A 260 15.79 37.73 -17.39
CA GLU A 260 14.76 38.77 -17.22
C GLU A 260 15.32 40.01 -16.52
N ALA A 261 16.13 39.82 -15.48
CA ALA A 261 16.76 40.96 -14.78
C ALA A 261 17.73 41.71 -15.69
N VAL A 262 18.53 41.05 -16.50
CA VAL A 262 19.43 41.67 -17.48
C VAL A 262 18.63 42.41 -18.54
N ALA A 263 17.57 41.81 -19.08
CA ALA A 263 16.72 42.44 -20.08
C ALA A 263 16.04 43.71 -19.54
N ALA A 264 15.60 43.68 -18.28
CA ALA A 264 14.99 44.85 -17.62
C ALA A 264 16.00 45.98 -17.31
N ALA A 265 17.30 45.63 -17.13
CA ALA A 265 18.36 46.58 -16.86
C ALA A 265 18.99 47.21 -18.14
N MET A 266 18.73 46.64 -19.31
CA MET A 266 19.22 47.17 -20.58
C MET A 266 18.31 48.28 -21.06
N PRO A 267 18.79 49.53 -21.26
CA PRO A 267 17.97 50.60 -21.80
C PRO A 267 17.55 50.24 -23.23
N THR A 268 16.24 50.39 -23.48
CA THR A 268 15.70 50.33 -24.86
C THR A 268 16.31 51.51 -25.65
N VAL A 269 17.19 51.20 -26.62
CA VAL A 269 17.72 52.19 -27.56
C VAL A 269 16.67 52.52 -28.61
#